data_08056d9e7f52126908030f13603609d2
#
_entry.id   08056d9e7f52126908030f13603609d2
#
_cell.length_a   1.000
_cell.length_b   1.000
_cell.length_c   1.000
_cell.angle_alpha   90.00
_cell.angle_beta   90.00
_cell.angle_gamma   90.00
#
_symmetry.space_group_name_H-M   'P 1'
#
loop_
_entity.id
_entity.type
_entity.pdbx_description
1 polymer ?
#
loop_
_entity_poly.entity_id
_entity_poly.type
_entity_poly.pdbx_seq_one_letter_code
_entity_poly.pdbx_strand_id
1 'polypeptide(L)'
;MILLIVVGIILIGSSLLYTYYVSPVDKKSQADIELVIEPGMSTKQIGELLEKRGLIKSSKFFLVYTKINNCASLKASTYDLKKSMNMGEIVKNICSGNSYNNNVIRITFKEGKRITDYAKVISEKLDVSYEEVIN
;
A
#
# COMPACT_ATOMS: atom_id res chain seq x y z
N MET A 1 9.03 -45.20 2.84
CA MET A 1 9.29 -44.52 4.14
C MET A 1 10.17 -43.26 3.95
N ILE A 2 11.34 -43.36 3.33
CA ILE A 2 12.26 -42.23 3.10
C ILE A 2 11.58 -41.10 2.28
N LEU A 3 10.82 -41.44 1.25
CA LEU A 3 10.11 -40.45 0.41
C LEU A 3 9.12 -39.59 1.22
N LEU A 4 8.38 -40.19 2.14
CA LEU A 4 7.43 -39.47 3.02
C LEU A 4 8.14 -38.50 3.97
N ILE A 5 9.32 -38.91 4.47
CA ILE A 5 10.13 -38.06 5.35
C ILE A 5 10.66 -36.85 4.55
N VAL A 6 11.14 -37.06 3.34
CA VAL A 6 11.63 -35.98 2.46
C VAL A 6 10.51 -35.00 2.12
N VAL A 7 9.33 -35.50 1.76
CA VAL A 7 8.15 -34.66 1.49
C VAL A 7 7.77 -33.86 2.73
N GLY A 8 7.79 -34.49 3.92
CA GLY A 8 7.51 -33.81 5.20
C GLY A 8 8.49 -32.65 5.46
N ILE A 9 9.78 -32.86 5.25
CA ILE A 9 10.81 -31.84 5.43
C ILE A 9 10.60 -30.67 4.45
N ILE A 10 10.26 -30.95 3.18
CA ILE A 10 9.99 -29.93 2.18
C ILE A 10 8.77 -29.09 2.56
N LEU A 11 7.69 -29.73 3.04
CA LEU A 11 6.48 -29.02 3.44
C LEU A 11 6.72 -28.12 4.67
N ILE A 12 7.45 -28.62 5.67
CA ILE A 12 7.81 -27.83 6.85
C ILE A 12 8.73 -26.66 6.46
N GLY A 13 9.75 -26.92 5.65
CA GLY A 13 10.67 -25.89 5.18
C GLY A 13 9.97 -24.80 4.37
N SER A 14 9.05 -25.17 3.47
CA SER A 14 8.29 -24.20 2.68
C SER A 14 7.33 -23.37 3.55
N SER A 15 6.73 -23.98 4.57
CA SER A 15 5.86 -23.27 5.52
C SER A 15 6.64 -22.24 6.34
N LEU A 16 7.82 -22.58 6.82
CA LEU A 16 8.69 -21.66 7.56
C LEU A 16 9.16 -20.49 6.69
N LEU A 17 9.56 -20.75 5.45
CA LEU A 17 9.93 -19.71 4.49
C LEU A 17 8.75 -18.78 4.18
N TYR A 18 7.58 -19.33 3.94
CA TYR A 18 6.36 -18.56 3.71
C TYR A 18 6.08 -17.61 4.89
N THR A 19 6.05 -18.15 6.11
CA THR A 19 5.80 -17.37 7.33
C THR A 19 6.85 -16.28 7.53
N TYR A 20 8.11 -16.57 7.23
CA TYR A 20 9.20 -15.60 7.33
C TYR A 20 8.99 -14.42 6.35
N TYR A 21 8.71 -14.68 5.09
CA TYR A 21 8.57 -13.62 4.08
C TYR A 21 7.27 -12.83 4.18
N VAL A 22 6.19 -13.46 4.67
CA VAL A 22 4.90 -12.78 4.89
C VAL A 22 4.93 -11.91 6.14
N SER A 23 5.74 -12.27 7.15
CA SER A 23 5.79 -11.53 8.41
C SER A 23 6.37 -10.12 8.24
N PRO A 24 5.95 -9.16 9.10
CA PRO A 24 6.45 -7.79 9.10
C PRO A 24 7.98 -7.71 9.15
N VAL A 25 8.55 -6.67 8.56
CA VAL A 25 10.00 -6.39 8.63
C VAL A 25 10.38 -5.98 10.05
N ASP A 26 9.59 -5.09 10.65
CA ASP A 26 9.77 -4.66 12.05
C ASP A 26 8.42 -4.51 12.75
N LYS A 27 8.09 -5.48 13.60
CA LYS A 27 6.82 -5.52 14.36
C LYS A 27 6.63 -4.36 15.33
N LYS A 28 7.71 -3.70 15.75
CA LYS A 28 7.68 -2.63 16.75
C LYS A 28 7.61 -1.24 16.13
N SER A 29 7.93 -1.10 14.86
CA SER A 29 7.92 0.20 14.18
C SER A 29 6.50 0.71 13.99
N GLN A 30 6.23 1.87 14.56
CA GLN A 30 4.97 2.61 14.37
C GLN A 30 5.11 3.76 13.36
N ALA A 31 6.32 3.95 12.82
CA ALA A 31 6.57 5.00 11.85
C ALA A 31 5.82 4.74 10.54
N ASP A 32 5.10 5.74 10.08
CA ASP A 32 4.46 5.74 8.77
C ASP A 32 5.52 6.04 7.69
N ILE A 33 5.50 5.24 6.64
CA ILE A 33 6.38 5.40 5.48
C ILE A 33 5.49 5.72 4.29
N GLU A 34 5.62 6.94 3.80
CA GLU A 34 4.94 7.35 2.59
C GLU A 34 5.53 6.64 1.37
N LEU A 35 4.68 5.95 0.63
CA LEU A 35 5.00 5.24 -0.60
C LEU A 35 4.16 5.76 -1.74
N VAL A 36 4.80 6.39 -2.73
CA VAL A 36 4.14 6.84 -3.96
C VAL A 36 4.28 5.76 -5.02
N ILE A 37 3.15 5.24 -5.49
CA ILE A 37 3.07 4.33 -6.64
C ILE A 37 2.55 5.14 -7.82
N GLU A 38 3.40 5.33 -8.82
CA GLU A 38 3.07 6.09 -10.03
C GLU A 38 2.24 5.24 -11.01
N PRO A 39 1.37 5.88 -11.81
CA PRO A 39 0.67 5.19 -12.88
C PRO A 39 1.63 4.55 -13.88
N GLY A 40 1.36 3.30 -14.23
CA GLY A 40 2.20 2.54 -15.18
C GLY A 40 3.35 1.75 -14.57
N MET A 41 3.58 1.84 -13.26
CA MET A 41 4.56 0.98 -12.60
C MET A 41 4.14 -0.49 -12.67
N SER A 42 5.07 -1.35 -13.08
CA SER A 42 4.87 -2.80 -13.09
C SER A 42 4.90 -3.37 -11.66
N THR A 43 4.27 -4.52 -11.44
CA THR A 43 4.30 -5.24 -10.16
C THR A 43 5.74 -5.46 -9.67
N LYS A 44 6.68 -5.69 -10.59
CA LYS A 44 8.09 -5.86 -10.26
C LYS A 44 8.69 -4.58 -9.69
N GLN A 45 8.49 -3.44 -10.34
CA GLN A 45 8.97 -2.13 -9.88
C GLN A 45 8.39 -1.74 -8.53
N ILE A 46 7.09 -2.03 -8.31
CA ILE A 46 6.42 -1.80 -7.03
C ILE A 46 7.05 -2.68 -5.94
N GLY A 47 7.29 -3.96 -6.22
CA GLY A 47 7.97 -4.86 -5.28
C GLY A 47 9.38 -4.40 -4.93
N GLU A 48 10.18 -3.97 -5.91
CA GLU A 48 11.53 -3.42 -5.69
C GLU A 48 11.47 -2.11 -4.86
N LEU A 49 10.50 -1.26 -5.10
CA LEU A 49 10.28 -0.03 -4.33
C LEU A 49 9.92 -0.33 -2.87
N LEU A 50 9.02 -1.28 -2.63
CA LEU A 50 8.64 -1.74 -1.29
C LEU A 50 9.81 -2.33 -0.51
N GLU A 51 10.63 -3.15 -1.17
CA GLU A 51 11.85 -3.74 -0.60
C GLU A 51 12.89 -2.67 -0.27
N LYS A 52 13.13 -1.72 -1.19
CA LYS A 52 14.04 -0.59 -1.00
C LYS A 52 13.63 0.31 0.17
N ARG A 53 12.33 0.49 0.39
CA ARG A 53 11.78 1.25 1.54
C ARG A 53 11.77 0.43 2.84
N GLY A 54 12.13 -0.84 2.79
CA GLY A 54 12.15 -1.74 3.94
C GLY A 54 10.76 -2.07 4.47
N LEU A 55 9.75 -2.09 3.60
CA LEU A 55 8.36 -2.46 3.91
C LEU A 55 8.12 -3.95 3.74
N ILE A 56 8.88 -4.61 2.85
CA ILE A 56 8.86 -6.06 2.63
C ILE A 56 10.27 -6.61 2.63
N LYS A 57 10.40 -7.92 2.85
CA LYS A 57 11.69 -8.62 2.91
C LYS A 57 12.22 -9.06 1.55
N SER A 58 11.34 -9.24 0.56
CA SER A 58 11.71 -9.72 -0.78
C SER A 58 10.70 -9.32 -1.85
N SER A 59 11.17 -8.59 -2.85
CA SER A 59 10.39 -8.22 -4.04
C SER A 59 10.01 -9.45 -4.88
N LYS A 60 10.87 -10.47 -4.94
CA LYS A 60 10.57 -11.71 -5.65
C LYS A 60 9.41 -12.45 -5.02
N PHE A 61 9.40 -12.53 -3.69
CA PHE A 61 8.29 -13.16 -2.97
C PHE A 61 7.00 -12.35 -3.11
N PHE A 62 7.08 -11.03 -3.12
CA PHE A 62 5.93 -10.14 -3.40
C PHE A 62 5.29 -10.44 -4.76
N LEU A 63 6.09 -10.64 -5.81
CA LEU A 63 5.58 -11.02 -7.14
C LEU A 63 4.79 -12.33 -7.13
N VAL A 64 5.31 -13.33 -6.43
CA VAL A 64 4.63 -14.63 -6.28
C VAL A 64 3.36 -14.47 -5.46
N TYR A 65 3.44 -13.72 -4.36
CA TYR A 65 2.33 -13.49 -3.44
C TYR A 65 1.16 -12.78 -4.12
N THR A 66 1.42 -11.73 -4.90
CA THR A 66 0.37 -10.99 -5.65
C THR A 66 -0.32 -11.86 -6.69
N LYS A 67 0.43 -12.75 -7.37
CA LYS A 67 -0.14 -13.70 -8.33
C LYS A 67 -1.06 -14.73 -7.67
N ILE A 68 -0.62 -15.32 -6.55
CA ILE A 68 -1.41 -16.34 -5.83
C ILE A 68 -2.70 -15.73 -5.27
N ASN A 69 -2.64 -14.50 -4.78
CA ASN A 69 -3.79 -13.82 -4.19
C ASN A 69 -4.66 -13.06 -5.22
N ASN A 70 -4.47 -13.33 -6.51
CA ASN A 70 -5.24 -12.71 -7.60
C ASN A 70 -5.28 -11.17 -7.55
N CYS A 71 -4.22 -10.55 -7.04
CA CYS A 71 -4.07 -9.10 -7.07
C CYS A 71 -3.54 -8.68 -8.45
N ALA A 72 -4.43 -8.71 -9.44
CA ALA A 72 -4.09 -8.42 -10.83
C ALA A 72 -3.82 -6.93 -11.11
N SER A 73 -4.31 -6.03 -10.25
CA SER A 73 -4.19 -4.59 -10.45
C SER A 73 -3.76 -3.91 -9.16
N LEU A 74 -2.50 -3.49 -9.13
CA LEU A 74 -1.97 -2.61 -8.08
C LEU A 74 -2.32 -1.17 -8.46
N LYS A 75 -3.00 -0.47 -7.57
CA LYS A 75 -3.49 0.88 -7.86
C LYS A 75 -2.41 1.92 -7.60
N ALA A 76 -2.25 2.83 -8.56
CA ALA A 76 -1.40 3.99 -8.40
C ALA A 76 -2.02 4.97 -7.41
N SER A 77 -1.30 5.28 -6.35
CA SER A 77 -1.67 6.26 -5.31
C SER A 77 -0.51 6.48 -4.35
N THR A 78 -0.69 7.37 -3.41
CA THR A 78 0.19 7.53 -2.26
C THR A 78 -0.37 6.72 -1.09
N TYR A 79 0.46 5.88 -0.50
CA TYR A 79 0.11 5.01 0.62
C TYR A 79 1.00 5.31 1.81
N ASP A 80 0.42 5.42 3.00
CA ASP A 80 1.17 5.40 4.24
C ASP A 80 1.17 3.99 4.81
N LEU A 81 2.32 3.36 4.74
CA LEU A 81 2.53 1.97 5.14
C LEU A 81 3.50 1.92 6.33
N LYS A 82 3.34 0.91 7.18
CA LYS A 82 4.21 0.70 8.34
C LYS A 82 5.07 -0.53 8.15
N LYS A 83 6.28 -0.53 8.68
CA LYS A 83 7.13 -1.72 8.73
C LYS A 83 6.55 -2.84 9.61
N SER A 84 5.58 -2.50 10.48
CA SER A 84 4.83 -3.44 11.30
C SER A 84 3.70 -4.14 10.55
N MET A 85 3.35 -3.69 9.34
CA MET A 85 2.37 -4.37 8.49
C MET A 85 2.99 -5.64 7.89
N ASN A 86 2.19 -6.70 7.82
CA ASN A 86 2.57 -7.90 7.10
C ASN A 86 2.34 -7.74 5.58
N MET A 87 2.94 -8.63 4.78
CA MET A 87 2.82 -8.55 3.32
C MET A 87 1.38 -8.59 2.83
N GLY A 88 0.50 -9.36 3.50
CA GLY A 88 -0.93 -9.44 3.15
C GLY A 88 -1.64 -8.11 3.33
N GLU A 89 -1.37 -7.40 4.41
CA GLU A 89 -1.93 -6.07 4.69
C GLU A 89 -1.45 -5.05 3.67
N ILE A 90 -0.15 -5.04 3.37
CA ILE A 90 0.44 -4.14 2.35
C ILE A 90 -0.19 -4.40 0.98
N VAL A 91 -0.24 -5.66 0.54
CA VAL A 91 -0.84 -6.05 -0.75
C VAL A 91 -2.32 -5.68 -0.79
N LYS A 92 -3.08 -5.96 0.29
CA LYS A 92 -4.51 -5.60 0.38
C LYS A 92 -4.72 -4.10 0.22
N ASN A 93 -3.92 -3.25 0.89
CA ASN A 93 -4.03 -1.80 0.79
C ASN A 93 -3.77 -1.32 -0.64
N ILE A 94 -2.72 -1.82 -1.29
CA ILE A 94 -2.36 -1.42 -2.66
C ILE A 94 -3.37 -1.93 -3.69
N CYS A 95 -3.89 -3.15 -3.51
CA CYS A 95 -4.89 -3.74 -4.42
C CYS A 95 -6.26 -3.09 -4.31
N SER A 96 -6.70 -2.80 -3.09
CA SER A 96 -7.99 -2.12 -2.87
C SER A 96 -7.92 -0.62 -3.23
N GLY A 97 -6.71 -0.05 -3.28
CA GLY A 97 -6.52 1.38 -3.43
C GLY A 97 -6.88 2.15 -2.17
N ASN A 98 -6.85 1.47 -1.01
CA ASN A 98 -6.95 2.11 0.29
C ASN A 98 -5.67 2.92 0.55
N SER A 99 -5.53 4.01 -0.20
CA SER A 99 -4.58 5.05 0.15
C SER A 99 -4.99 5.63 1.50
N TYR A 100 -4.04 6.06 2.28
CA TYR A 100 -4.25 6.64 3.61
C TYR A 100 -5.25 7.82 3.64
N ASN A 101 -5.58 8.34 2.49
CA ASN A 101 -6.41 9.50 2.31
C ASN A 101 -7.82 9.19 1.80
N ASN A 102 -8.56 8.32 2.48
CA ASN A 102 -10.02 8.36 2.35
C ASN A 102 -10.60 9.68 2.87
N ASN A 103 -9.80 10.52 3.57
CA ASN A 103 -10.18 11.83 4.07
C ASN A 103 -9.44 13.00 3.40
N VAL A 104 -8.50 12.76 2.48
CA VAL A 104 -7.89 13.84 1.70
C VAL A 104 -8.65 14.03 0.41
N ILE A 105 -9.48 15.03 0.41
CA ILE A 105 -10.16 15.50 -0.80
C ILE A 105 -9.14 16.25 -1.63
N ARG A 106 -8.71 15.67 -2.76
CA ARG A 106 -7.83 16.36 -3.69
C ARG A 106 -8.62 17.46 -4.39
N ILE A 107 -8.35 18.71 -4.02
CA ILE A 107 -8.92 19.88 -4.65
C ILE A 107 -7.89 20.43 -5.63
N THR A 108 -8.22 20.40 -6.93
CA THR A 108 -7.38 21.00 -7.95
C THR A 108 -7.79 22.45 -8.12
N PHE A 109 -6.93 23.37 -7.69
CA PHE A 109 -7.12 24.79 -7.89
C PHE A 109 -6.66 25.17 -9.31
N LYS A 110 -7.59 25.63 -10.13
CA LYS A 110 -7.26 26.18 -11.45
C LYS A 110 -6.78 27.61 -11.27
N GLU A 111 -5.65 27.96 -11.87
CA GLU A 111 -5.13 29.32 -11.86
C GLU A 111 -6.14 30.32 -12.44
N GLY A 112 -6.16 31.53 -11.90
CA GLY A 112 -7.02 32.63 -12.37
C GLY A 112 -8.42 32.71 -11.78
N LYS A 113 -8.76 31.89 -10.76
CA LYS A 113 -10.03 32.00 -10.03
C LYS A 113 -9.89 32.85 -8.77
N ARG A 114 -11.00 33.46 -8.32
CA ARG A 114 -11.05 34.28 -7.09
C ARG A 114 -11.07 33.36 -5.86
N ILE A 115 -10.64 33.90 -4.72
CA ILE A 115 -10.64 33.18 -3.42
C ILE A 115 -12.04 32.67 -3.06
N THR A 116 -13.07 33.43 -3.37
CA THR A 116 -14.49 33.04 -3.18
C THR A 116 -14.90 31.79 -3.97
N ASP A 117 -14.35 31.61 -5.18
CA ASP A 117 -14.61 30.42 -5.98
C ASP A 117 -13.95 29.18 -5.40
N TYR A 118 -12.76 29.35 -4.79
CA TYR A 118 -12.07 28.27 -4.09
C TYR A 118 -12.79 27.88 -2.79
N ALA A 119 -13.26 28.85 -2.01
CA ALA A 119 -14.03 28.61 -0.80
C ALA A 119 -15.31 27.80 -1.09
N LYS A 120 -15.97 28.08 -2.21
CA LYS A 120 -17.18 27.35 -2.63
C LYS A 120 -16.87 25.90 -2.99
N VAL A 121 -15.79 25.64 -3.73
CA VAL A 121 -15.35 24.29 -4.09
C VAL A 121 -14.93 23.50 -2.86
N ILE A 122 -14.33 24.14 -1.87
CA ILE A 122 -13.94 23.52 -0.59
C ILE A 122 -15.17 23.17 0.22
N SER A 123 -16.14 24.09 0.37
CA SER A 123 -17.38 23.84 1.12
C SER A 123 -18.20 22.69 0.53
N GLU A 124 -18.32 22.63 -0.82
CA GLU A 124 -19.03 21.54 -1.50
C GLU A 124 -18.37 20.17 -1.33
N LYS A 125 -17.03 20.14 -1.30
CA LYS A 125 -16.29 18.86 -1.19
C LYS A 125 -16.09 18.35 0.22
N LEU A 126 -16.06 19.25 1.20
CA LEU A 126 -15.86 18.91 2.61
C LEU A 126 -17.18 18.82 3.39
N ASP A 127 -18.31 19.16 2.75
CA ASP A 127 -19.63 19.25 3.40
C ASP A 127 -19.61 20.18 4.64
N VAL A 128 -18.82 21.27 4.53
CA VAL A 128 -18.69 22.32 5.56
C VAL A 128 -19.35 23.60 5.07
N SER A 129 -19.82 24.41 6.02
CA SER A 129 -20.45 25.70 5.71
C SER A 129 -19.43 26.65 5.04
N TYR A 130 -19.89 27.38 4.00
CA TYR A 130 -19.09 28.39 3.30
C TYR A 130 -18.48 29.44 4.27
N GLU A 131 -19.20 29.78 5.36
CA GLU A 131 -18.74 30.73 6.37
C GLU A 131 -17.58 30.20 7.24
N GLU A 132 -17.53 28.88 7.44
CA GLU A 132 -16.42 28.23 8.16
C GLU A 132 -15.13 28.16 7.32
N VAL A 133 -15.21 28.26 6.01
CA VAL A 133 -14.04 28.22 5.11
C VAL A 133 -13.39 29.61 4.95
N ILE A 134 -14.14 30.69 5.20
CA ILE A 134 -13.66 32.08 4.96
C ILE A 134 -13.20 32.77 6.26
N ASN A 135 -13.66 32.32 7.45
CA ASN A 135 -13.21 32.81 8.74
C ASN A 135 -11.95 32.09 9.21
#